data_11dab140ac6af2f33c777c822834cab8
#
_entry.id   11dab140ac6af2f33c777c822834cab8
#
_cell.length_a   1.000
_cell.length_b   1.000
_cell.length_c   1.000
_cell.angle_alpha   90.00
_cell.angle_beta   90.00
_cell.angle_gamma   90.00
#
_symmetry.space_group_name_H-M   'P 1'
#
loop_
_entity.id
_entity.type
_entity.pdbx_description
1 polymer ?
#
loop_
_entity_poly.entity_id
_entity_poly.type
_entity_poly.pdbx_seq_one_letter_code
_entity_poly.pdbx_strand_id
1 'polypeptide(L)'
;MMTTLGNKKNVKIFSFALAGVFIASVVAMAVVSMGDTANAAPTSDIGVVDQREVISANSTLAANYQQKMKETADEMQKDFDAKSEGMSDAEKEKLFADMQQQFNQKRQAIEKDMDDQVTGAVKSVASKKGLALVVDKSAVIYGGTDITKEVTDSLSKSLSSAASSSAASAASSESKK
;
A
#
# COMPACT_ATOMS: atom_id res chain seq x y z
N MET A 1 36.11 -7.45 47.42
CA MET A 1 34.94 -6.56 47.46
C MET A 1 33.68 -7.37 47.78
N MET A 2 33.55 -7.82 49.04
CA MET A 2 32.41 -8.63 49.50
C MET A 2 32.03 -8.26 50.94
N THR A 3 31.57 -7.03 51.17
CA THR A 3 31.20 -6.60 52.52
C THR A 3 29.95 -5.72 52.60
N THR A 4 29.13 -5.68 51.58
CA THR A 4 27.91 -4.86 51.60
C THR A 4 26.60 -5.66 51.79
N LEU A 5 26.66 -7.00 51.87
CA LEU A 5 25.47 -7.83 52.10
C LEU A 5 25.14 -8.12 53.56
N GLY A 6 25.99 -7.69 54.52
CA GLY A 6 25.84 -8.00 55.95
C GLY A 6 24.95 -7.03 56.75
N ASN A 7 24.46 -5.95 56.18
CA ASN A 7 23.68 -4.95 56.91
C ASN A 7 22.18 -5.18 56.74
N LYS A 8 21.49 -5.53 57.85
CA LYS A 8 20.02 -5.84 57.84
C LYS A 8 19.16 -4.75 57.21
N LYS A 9 19.63 -3.49 57.14
CA LYS A 9 18.93 -2.39 56.43
C LYS A 9 19.09 -2.51 54.93
N ASN A 10 20.28 -2.87 54.45
CA ASN A 10 20.55 -3.01 53.01
C ASN A 10 19.84 -4.24 52.38
N VAL A 11 19.71 -5.33 53.17
CA VAL A 11 18.96 -6.53 52.75
C VAL A 11 17.48 -6.21 52.54
N LYS A 12 16.88 -5.41 53.47
CA LYS A 12 15.47 -4.98 53.29
C LYS A 12 15.27 -4.10 52.06
N ILE A 13 16.17 -3.16 51.82
CA ILE A 13 16.12 -2.28 50.64
C ILE A 13 16.28 -3.11 49.34
N PHE A 14 17.18 -4.10 49.34
CA PHE A 14 17.40 -4.99 48.19
C PHE A 14 16.19 -5.88 47.92
N SER A 15 15.54 -6.41 48.98
CA SER A 15 14.30 -7.19 48.83
C SER A 15 13.13 -6.37 48.29
N PHE A 16 12.98 -5.11 48.73
CA PHE A 16 11.94 -4.22 48.19
C PHE A 16 12.23 -3.80 46.76
N ALA A 17 13.48 -3.56 46.37
CA ALA A 17 13.89 -3.25 45.01
C ALA A 17 13.64 -4.44 44.07
N LEU A 18 13.97 -5.66 44.50
CA LEU A 18 13.74 -6.88 43.71
C LEU A 18 12.25 -7.17 43.52
N ALA A 19 11.43 -7.00 44.58
CA ALA A 19 9.98 -7.15 44.51
C ALA A 19 9.36 -6.08 43.61
N GLY A 20 9.83 -4.84 43.65
CA GLY A 20 9.36 -3.76 42.79
C GLY A 20 9.64 -4.00 41.31
N VAL A 21 10.81 -4.51 40.95
CA VAL A 21 11.15 -4.88 39.56
C VAL A 21 10.29 -6.04 39.08
N PHE A 22 10.01 -7.02 39.94
CA PHE A 22 9.16 -8.16 39.57
C PHE A 22 7.72 -7.75 39.34
N ILE A 23 7.16 -6.89 40.18
CA ILE A 23 5.79 -6.36 40.03
C ILE A 23 5.72 -5.47 38.78
N ALA A 24 6.70 -4.63 38.50
CA ALA A 24 6.74 -3.79 37.32
C ALA A 24 6.84 -4.63 36.01
N SER A 25 7.58 -5.74 36.02
CA SER A 25 7.69 -6.62 34.85
C SER A 25 6.38 -7.40 34.56
N VAL A 26 5.67 -7.83 35.63
CA VAL A 26 4.38 -8.51 35.49
C VAL A 26 3.32 -7.54 35.02
N VAL A 27 3.28 -6.31 35.52
CA VAL A 27 2.34 -5.28 35.05
C VAL A 27 2.64 -4.86 33.61
N ALA A 28 3.90 -4.71 33.21
CA ALA A 28 4.27 -4.42 31.83
C ALA A 28 3.83 -5.53 30.86
N MET A 29 3.96 -6.80 31.25
CA MET A 29 3.53 -7.93 30.44
C MET A 29 2.00 -8.03 30.35
N ALA A 30 1.28 -7.67 31.42
CA ALA A 30 -0.19 -7.64 31.43
C ALA A 30 -0.74 -6.51 30.54
N VAL A 31 -0.12 -5.33 30.52
CA VAL A 31 -0.55 -4.20 29.70
C VAL A 31 -0.30 -4.47 28.21
N VAL A 32 0.78 -5.15 27.85
CA VAL A 32 1.03 -5.56 26.45
C VAL A 32 0.05 -6.64 25.99
N SER A 33 -0.41 -7.51 26.90
CA SER A 33 -1.39 -8.56 26.58
C SER A 33 -2.84 -8.08 26.55
N MET A 34 -3.15 -6.92 27.16
CA MET A 34 -4.53 -6.38 27.20
C MET A 34 -4.89 -5.52 25.97
N GLY A 35 -3.91 -5.22 25.10
CA GLY A 35 -4.14 -4.42 23.90
C GLY A 35 -4.82 -5.17 22.74
N ASP A 36 -4.83 -6.49 22.75
CA ASP A 36 -5.28 -7.31 21.59
C ASP A 36 -6.41 -8.30 21.87
N THR A 37 -7.09 -8.23 23.02
CA THR A 37 -8.17 -9.18 23.33
C THR A 37 -9.57 -8.76 22.91
N ALA A 38 -9.71 -7.64 22.22
CA ALA A 38 -10.99 -7.21 21.67
C ALA A 38 -11.04 -7.51 20.18
N ASN A 39 -11.32 -8.71 19.79
CA ASN A 39 -11.58 -9.32 18.49
C ASN A 39 -10.54 -10.37 18.09
N ALA A 40 -10.48 -11.46 18.84
CA ALA A 40 -10.05 -12.72 18.26
C ALA A 40 -11.19 -13.20 17.32
N ALA A 41 -11.33 -12.53 16.17
CA ALA A 41 -11.95 -13.17 15.03
C ALA A 41 -11.16 -14.47 14.79
N PRO A 42 -11.82 -15.59 14.53
CA PRO A 42 -11.13 -16.84 14.25
C PRO A 42 -10.06 -16.56 13.21
N THR A 43 -8.83 -16.95 13.48
CA THR A 43 -7.72 -16.80 12.53
C THR A 43 -8.09 -17.60 11.29
N SER A 44 -8.65 -16.92 10.33
CA SER A 44 -9.03 -17.51 9.05
C SER A 44 -7.83 -17.38 8.12
N ASP A 45 -7.45 -18.46 7.46
CA ASP A 45 -6.47 -18.44 6.37
C ASP A 45 -6.98 -17.69 5.14
N ILE A 46 -8.20 -17.15 5.23
CA ILE A 46 -8.84 -16.36 4.19
C ILE A 46 -8.79 -14.88 4.58
N GLY A 47 -8.14 -14.08 3.75
CA GLY A 47 -8.15 -12.63 3.81
C GLY A 47 -9.37 -12.04 3.10
N VAL A 48 -9.84 -10.91 3.59
CA VAL A 48 -10.91 -10.12 2.97
C VAL A 48 -10.35 -8.72 2.72
N VAL A 49 -10.54 -8.19 1.51
CA VAL A 49 -10.08 -6.84 1.14
C VAL A 49 -11.19 -6.07 0.44
N ASP A 50 -11.38 -4.82 0.83
CA ASP A 50 -12.23 -3.88 0.10
C ASP A 50 -11.37 -3.12 -0.91
N GLN A 51 -11.37 -3.58 -2.17
CA GLN A 51 -10.58 -2.97 -3.23
C GLN A 51 -10.98 -1.51 -3.50
N ARG A 52 -12.26 -1.17 -3.36
CA ARG A 52 -12.74 0.20 -3.57
C ARG A 52 -12.19 1.13 -2.49
N GLU A 53 -12.20 0.67 -1.23
CA GLU A 53 -11.62 1.42 -0.12
C GLU A 53 -10.12 1.60 -0.30
N VAL A 54 -9.38 0.55 -0.69
CA VAL A 54 -7.93 0.62 -0.98
C VAL A 54 -7.63 1.67 -2.04
N ILE A 55 -8.38 1.71 -3.13
CA ILE A 55 -8.19 2.67 -4.22
C ILE A 55 -8.56 4.09 -3.77
N SER A 56 -9.69 4.26 -3.10
CA SER A 56 -10.18 5.58 -2.68
C SER A 56 -9.33 6.20 -1.56
N ALA A 57 -8.79 5.40 -0.67
CA ALA A 57 -7.89 5.83 0.39
C ALA A 57 -6.49 6.21 -0.14
N ASN A 58 -6.14 5.83 -1.37
CA ASN A 58 -4.81 6.04 -1.94
C ASN A 58 -4.78 7.20 -2.94
N SER A 59 -4.69 8.44 -2.41
CA SER A 59 -4.66 9.66 -3.25
C SER A 59 -3.53 9.66 -4.28
N THR A 60 -2.38 9.05 -3.97
CA THR A 60 -1.25 8.93 -4.91
C THR A 60 -1.60 8.04 -6.10
N LEU A 61 -2.29 6.93 -5.88
CA LEU A 61 -2.75 6.05 -6.96
C LEU A 61 -3.73 6.79 -7.89
N ALA A 62 -4.70 7.49 -7.30
CA ALA A 62 -5.67 8.28 -8.04
C ALA A 62 -5.00 9.42 -8.84
N ALA A 63 -4.04 10.13 -8.24
CA ALA A 63 -3.28 11.17 -8.92
C ALA A 63 -2.46 10.63 -10.08
N ASN A 64 -1.77 9.50 -9.91
CA ASN A 64 -1.01 8.83 -10.96
C ASN A 64 -1.91 8.39 -12.12
N TYR A 65 -3.09 7.85 -11.83
CA TYR A 65 -4.07 7.50 -12.85
C TYR A 65 -4.52 8.72 -13.65
N GLN A 66 -4.90 9.79 -12.98
CA GLN A 66 -5.31 11.04 -13.63
C GLN A 66 -4.19 11.65 -14.47
N GLN A 67 -2.96 11.64 -13.96
CA GLN A 67 -1.81 12.13 -14.69
C GLN A 67 -1.56 11.33 -15.97
N LYS A 68 -1.52 9.99 -15.90
CA LYS A 68 -1.33 9.13 -17.06
C LYS A 68 -2.45 9.30 -18.10
N MET A 69 -3.70 9.44 -17.64
CA MET A 69 -4.84 9.72 -18.54
C MET A 69 -4.70 11.06 -19.25
N LYS A 70 -4.28 12.11 -18.53
CA LYS A 70 -4.04 13.43 -19.11
C LYS A 70 -2.89 13.38 -20.11
N GLU A 71 -1.76 12.81 -19.74
CA GLU A 71 -0.59 12.66 -20.64
C GLU A 71 -0.98 11.90 -21.93
N THR A 72 -1.77 10.83 -21.80
CA THR A 72 -2.28 10.08 -22.94
C THR A 72 -3.19 10.94 -23.83
N ALA A 73 -4.08 11.71 -23.24
CA ALA A 73 -4.97 12.61 -24.00
C ALA A 73 -4.17 13.72 -24.71
N ASP A 74 -3.22 14.35 -24.01
CA ASP A 74 -2.37 15.40 -24.57
C ASP A 74 -1.48 14.87 -25.72
N GLU A 75 -0.91 13.67 -25.57
CA GLU A 75 -0.14 12.98 -26.62
C GLU A 75 -1.00 12.73 -27.84
N MET A 76 -2.18 12.18 -27.64
CA MET A 76 -3.10 11.86 -28.76
C MET A 76 -3.63 13.11 -29.47
N GLN A 77 -3.87 14.20 -28.73
CA GLN A 77 -4.24 15.48 -29.35
C GLN A 77 -3.12 16.00 -30.24
N LYS A 78 -1.87 15.99 -29.78
CA LYS A 78 -0.71 16.39 -30.59
C LYS A 78 -0.54 15.50 -31.82
N ASP A 79 -0.71 14.21 -31.66
CA ASP A 79 -0.65 13.25 -32.75
C ASP A 79 -1.75 13.49 -33.80
N PHE A 80 -2.96 13.81 -33.34
CA PHE A 80 -4.06 14.14 -34.22
C PHE A 80 -3.77 15.43 -35.01
N ASP A 81 -3.36 16.48 -34.33
CA ASP A 81 -3.05 17.77 -34.96
C ASP A 81 -1.97 17.60 -36.02
N ALA A 82 -0.87 16.88 -35.70
CA ALA A 82 0.22 16.65 -36.61
C ALA A 82 -0.16 15.79 -37.83
N LYS A 83 -1.02 14.77 -37.64
CA LYS A 83 -1.39 13.84 -38.71
C LYS A 83 -2.55 14.35 -39.58
N SER A 84 -3.43 15.18 -39.02
CA SER A 84 -4.62 15.72 -39.71
C SER A 84 -4.29 16.89 -40.64
N GLU A 85 -3.08 17.45 -40.60
CA GLU A 85 -2.67 18.54 -41.42
C GLU A 85 -2.68 18.13 -42.91
N GLY A 86 -3.44 18.85 -43.72
CA GLY A 86 -3.60 18.55 -45.17
C GLY A 86 -4.54 17.39 -45.52
N MET A 87 -5.15 16.72 -44.56
CA MET A 87 -6.13 15.66 -44.81
C MET A 87 -7.51 16.20 -45.20
N SER A 88 -8.22 15.46 -46.02
CA SER A 88 -9.64 15.69 -46.31
C SER A 88 -10.50 15.34 -45.06
N ASP A 89 -11.75 15.81 -45.05
CA ASP A 89 -12.66 15.56 -43.91
C ASP A 89 -12.94 14.05 -43.72
N ALA A 90 -13.04 13.29 -44.79
CA ALA A 90 -13.22 11.83 -44.74
C ALA A 90 -12.00 11.09 -44.16
N GLU A 91 -10.78 11.58 -44.40
CA GLU A 91 -9.56 11.03 -43.85
C GLU A 91 -9.40 11.40 -42.35
N LYS A 92 -9.79 12.61 -41.98
CA LYS A 92 -9.82 13.03 -40.58
C LYS A 92 -10.77 12.19 -39.73
N GLU A 93 -11.95 11.86 -40.31
CA GLU A 93 -12.93 11.01 -39.62
C GLU A 93 -12.38 9.60 -39.38
N LYS A 94 -11.69 9.00 -40.35
CA LYS A 94 -11.00 7.71 -40.15
C LYS A 94 -9.90 7.81 -39.12
N LEU A 95 -9.05 8.82 -39.22
CA LEU A 95 -7.99 9.06 -38.24
C LEU A 95 -8.56 9.18 -36.82
N PHE A 96 -9.65 9.93 -36.65
CA PHE A 96 -10.32 10.09 -35.37
C PHE A 96 -10.84 8.76 -34.80
N ALA A 97 -11.48 7.93 -35.67
CA ALA A 97 -11.97 6.62 -35.25
C ALA A 97 -10.82 5.68 -34.81
N ASP A 98 -9.72 5.67 -35.56
CA ASP A 98 -8.53 4.86 -35.23
C ASP A 98 -7.91 5.35 -33.92
N MET A 99 -7.82 6.66 -33.71
CA MET A 99 -7.28 7.23 -32.48
C MET A 99 -8.18 6.97 -31.28
N GLN A 100 -9.50 6.98 -31.46
CA GLN A 100 -10.43 6.62 -30.39
C GLN A 100 -10.23 5.15 -29.94
N GLN A 101 -9.98 4.25 -30.90
CA GLN A 101 -9.65 2.86 -30.57
C GLN A 101 -8.31 2.76 -29.82
N GLN A 102 -7.28 3.49 -30.25
CA GLN A 102 -5.98 3.54 -29.56
C GLN A 102 -6.10 4.12 -28.15
N PHE A 103 -6.91 5.17 -27.97
CA PHE A 103 -7.18 5.74 -26.65
C PHE A 103 -7.81 4.71 -25.71
N ASN A 104 -8.80 3.96 -26.18
CA ASN A 104 -9.42 2.91 -25.39
C ASN A 104 -8.43 1.81 -25.00
N GLN A 105 -7.52 1.43 -25.88
CA GLN A 105 -6.45 0.46 -25.57
C GLN A 105 -5.48 1.00 -24.53
N LYS A 106 -5.01 2.26 -24.67
CA LYS A 106 -4.13 2.92 -23.73
C LYS A 106 -4.81 3.06 -22.35
N ARG A 107 -6.10 3.43 -22.32
CA ARG A 107 -6.88 3.51 -21.08
C ARG A 107 -6.96 2.16 -20.38
N GLN A 108 -7.27 1.08 -21.10
CA GLN A 108 -7.30 -0.27 -20.54
C GLN A 108 -5.93 -0.70 -19.98
N ALA A 109 -4.83 -0.31 -20.64
CA ALA A 109 -3.49 -0.58 -20.14
C ALA A 109 -3.20 0.17 -18.85
N ILE A 110 -3.64 1.43 -18.71
CA ILE A 110 -3.51 2.22 -17.48
C ILE A 110 -4.36 1.63 -16.34
N GLU A 111 -5.61 1.23 -16.64
CA GLU A 111 -6.50 0.57 -15.68
C GLU A 111 -5.88 -0.74 -15.18
N LYS A 112 -5.33 -1.54 -16.11
CA LYS A 112 -4.65 -2.79 -15.78
C LYS A 112 -3.41 -2.56 -14.92
N ASP A 113 -2.58 -1.56 -15.21
CA ASP A 113 -1.41 -1.22 -14.39
C ASP A 113 -1.82 -0.84 -12.96
N MET A 114 -2.92 -0.10 -12.80
CA MET A 114 -3.48 0.23 -11.49
C MET A 114 -3.94 -1.03 -10.74
N ASP A 115 -4.66 -1.93 -11.41
CA ASP A 115 -5.12 -3.19 -10.83
C ASP A 115 -3.95 -4.12 -10.45
N ASP A 116 -2.92 -4.20 -11.29
CA ASP A 116 -1.70 -4.96 -11.02
C ASP A 116 -0.96 -4.43 -9.77
N GLN A 117 -0.94 -3.11 -9.55
CA GLN A 117 -0.36 -2.50 -8.34
C GLN A 117 -1.15 -2.87 -7.08
N VAL A 118 -2.47 -2.77 -7.12
CA VAL A 118 -3.35 -3.19 -6.01
C VAL A 118 -3.18 -4.68 -5.73
N THR A 119 -3.25 -5.51 -6.77
CA THR A 119 -3.06 -6.97 -6.66
C THR A 119 -1.67 -7.32 -6.10
N GLY A 120 -0.63 -6.60 -6.49
CA GLY A 120 0.72 -6.75 -5.93
C GLY A 120 0.78 -6.46 -4.43
N ALA A 121 0.11 -5.39 -3.98
CA ALA A 121 0.00 -5.07 -2.55
C ALA A 121 -0.78 -6.15 -1.79
N VAL A 122 -1.90 -6.63 -2.34
CA VAL A 122 -2.68 -7.74 -1.76
C VAL A 122 -1.82 -8.99 -1.59
N LYS A 123 -1.11 -9.41 -2.65
CA LYS A 123 -0.20 -10.58 -2.60
C LYS A 123 0.89 -10.40 -1.54
N SER A 124 1.48 -9.21 -1.44
CA SER A 124 2.51 -8.92 -0.44
C SER A 124 1.99 -9.07 0.99
N VAL A 125 0.80 -8.54 1.28
CA VAL A 125 0.17 -8.65 2.60
C VAL A 125 -0.27 -10.09 2.89
N ALA A 126 -0.89 -10.76 1.92
CA ALA A 126 -1.31 -12.16 2.04
C ALA A 126 -0.13 -13.07 2.39
N SER A 127 1.00 -12.93 1.68
CA SER A 127 2.22 -13.71 1.95
C SER A 127 2.78 -13.44 3.35
N LYS A 128 2.80 -12.19 3.80
CA LYS A 128 3.29 -11.82 5.14
C LYS A 128 2.42 -12.37 6.27
N LYS A 129 1.11 -12.48 6.02
CA LYS A 129 0.14 -12.99 6.99
C LYS A 129 -0.09 -14.51 6.88
N GLY A 130 0.50 -15.18 5.90
CA GLY A 130 0.31 -16.61 5.67
C GLY A 130 -1.10 -16.96 5.22
N LEU A 131 -1.79 -16.03 4.52
CA LEU A 131 -3.15 -16.26 4.02
C LEU A 131 -3.10 -17.15 2.78
N ALA A 132 -3.98 -18.15 2.73
CA ALA A 132 -4.10 -19.08 1.61
C ALA A 132 -4.92 -18.48 0.45
N LEU A 133 -5.86 -17.60 0.76
CA LEU A 133 -6.77 -16.97 -0.20
C LEU A 133 -7.10 -15.55 0.26
N VAL A 134 -7.26 -14.64 -0.69
CA VAL A 134 -7.85 -13.32 -0.45
C VAL A 134 -9.04 -13.14 -1.39
N VAL A 135 -10.16 -12.69 -0.85
CA VAL A 135 -11.40 -12.42 -1.57
C VAL A 135 -11.83 -10.97 -1.40
N ASP A 136 -12.55 -10.44 -2.38
CA ASP A 136 -13.13 -9.11 -2.27
C ASP A 136 -14.25 -9.09 -1.22
N LYS A 137 -14.31 -8.04 -0.42
CA LYS A 137 -15.28 -7.86 0.68
C LYS A 137 -16.72 -7.92 0.20
N SER A 138 -16.99 -7.48 -1.03
CA SER A 138 -18.33 -7.53 -1.62
C SER A 138 -18.86 -8.96 -1.87
N ALA A 139 -17.96 -9.94 -1.97
CA ALA A 139 -18.30 -11.35 -2.16
C ALA A 139 -18.42 -12.12 -0.85
N VAL A 140 -18.10 -11.52 0.30
CA VAL A 140 -18.10 -12.17 1.62
C VAL A 140 -19.33 -11.76 2.41
N ILE A 141 -20.12 -12.75 2.82
CA ILE A 141 -21.28 -12.51 3.69
C ILE A 141 -20.87 -12.48 5.17
N TYR A 142 -19.92 -13.35 5.55
CA TYR A 142 -19.46 -13.48 6.93
C TYR A 142 -18.09 -14.16 7.02
N GLY A 143 -17.24 -13.68 7.93
CA GLY A 143 -15.94 -14.29 8.25
C GLY A 143 -14.78 -13.74 7.41
N GLY A 144 -13.61 -14.34 7.61
CA GLY A 144 -12.34 -13.87 7.02
C GLY A 144 -11.62 -12.83 7.87
N THR A 145 -10.35 -12.62 7.56
CA THR A 145 -9.50 -11.59 8.19
C THR A 145 -9.49 -10.36 7.30
N ASP A 146 -10.04 -9.23 7.76
CA ASP A 146 -9.97 -7.98 7.00
C ASP A 146 -8.53 -7.47 6.95
N ILE A 147 -8.00 -7.32 5.72
CA ILE A 147 -6.65 -6.85 5.44
C ILE A 147 -6.65 -5.53 4.66
N THR A 148 -7.79 -4.88 4.52
CA THR A 148 -7.95 -3.65 3.71
C THR A 148 -6.95 -2.56 4.11
N LYS A 149 -6.83 -2.31 5.42
CA LYS A 149 -5.91 -1.30 5.93
C LYS A 149 -4.44 -1.63 5.63
N GLU A 150 -4.02 -2.86 5.86
CA GLU A 150 -2.63 -3.28 5.61
C GLU A 150 -2.29 -3.25 4.11
N VAL A 151 -3.25 -3.57 3.25
CA VAL A 151 -3.09 -3.45 1.79
C VAL A 151 -2.95 -1.98 1.39
N THR A 152 -3.79 -1.10 1.95
CA THR A 152 -3.70 0.36 1.72
C THR A 152 -2.34 0.90 2.14
N ASP A 153 -1.85 0.54 3.33
CA ASP A 153 -0.55 0.97 3.85
C ASP A 153 0.60 0.40 3.00
N SER A 154 0.50 -0.85 2.56
CA SER A 154 1.51 -1.50 1.70
C SER A 154 1.59 -0.84 0.33
N LEU A 155 0.44 -0.53 -0.28
CA LEU A 155 0.35 0.16 -1.56
C LEU A 155 0.93 1.57 -1.47
N SER A 156 0.57 2.34 -0.44
CA SER A 156 1.11 3.69 -0.20
C SER A 156 2.63 3.70 -0.09
N LYS A 157 3.21 2.72 0.60
CA LYS A 157 4.67 2.56 0.74
C LYS A 157 5.33 2.23 -0.59
N SER A 158 4.74 1.34 -1.38
CA SER A 158 5.30 0.98 -2.69
C SER A 158 5.27 2.14 -3.67
N LEU A 159 4.19 2.92 -3.69
CA LEU A 159 4.05 4.10 -4.53
C LEU A 159 5.04 5.21 -4.15
N SER A 160 5.22 5.46 -2.84
CA SER A 160 6.19 6.46 -2.38
C SER A 160 7.63 6.05 -2.66
N SER A 161 7.98 4.77 -2.55
CA SER A 161 9.32 4.28 -2.89
C SER A 161 9.61 4.34 -4.40
N ALA A 162 8.60 4.05 -5.23
CA ALA A 162 8.73 4.18 -6.69
C ALA A 162 8.93 5.65 -7.12
N ALA A 163 8.20 6.59 -6.51
CA ALA A 163 8.37 8.03 -6.77
C ALA A 163 9.78 8.52 -6.38
N SER A 164 10.32 8.04 -5.25
CA SER A 164 11.66 8.39 -4.80
C SER A 164 12.76 7.85 -5.72
N SER A 165 12.60 6.65 -6.26
CA SER A 165 13.56 6.02 -7.17
C SER A 165 13.56 6.69 -8.54
N SER A 166 12.42 7.11 -9.06
CA SER A 166 12.31 7.83 -10.32
C SER A 166 12.94 9.23 -10.25
N ALA A 167 12.77 9.95 -9.13
CA ALA A 167 13.38 11.25 -8.90
C ALA A 167 14.92 11.16 -8.80
N ALA A 168 15.45 10.11 -8.16
CA ALA A 168 16.90 9.88 -8.06
C ALA A 168 17.55 9.54 -9.41
N SER A 169 16.84 8.82 -10.28
CA SER A 169 17.33 8.47 -11.61
C SER A 169 17.32 9.67 -12.58
N ALA A 170 16.35 10.58 -12.45
CA ALA A 170 16.31 11.82 -13.22
C ALA A 170 17.45 12.79 -12.86
N ALA A 171 17.76 12.92 -11.56
CA ALA A 171 18.85 13.78 -11.08
C ALA A 171 20.25 13.27 -11.50
N SER A 172 20.43 11.96 -11.71
CA SER A 172 21.71 11.39 -12.15
C SER A 172 21.97 11.54 -13.64
N SER A 173 20.96 11.79 -14.46
CA SER A 173 21.10 12.01 -15.92
C SER A 173 21.47 13.44 -16.28
N GLU A 174 21.18 14.43 -15.44
CA GLU A 174 21.55 15.85 -15.68
C GLU A 174 23.00 16.19 -15.28
N SER A 175 23.65 15.36 -14.47
CA SER A 175 25.04 15.60 -14.01
C SER A 175 26.12 15.14 -15.01
N LYS A 176 25.75 14.72 -16.22
CA LYS A 176 26.69 14.17 -17.23
C LYS A 176 26.63 14.89 -18.58
N LYS A 177 26.47 16.22 -18.54
CA LYS A 177 26.58 17.05 -19.75
C LYS A 177 27.57 18.19 -19.52
#